data_8c3d2ff6d272b6979bd43d5a6c06d403
#
_entry.id   8c3d2ff6d272b6979bd43d5a6c06d403
#
_cell.length_a   1.000
_cell.length_b   1.000
_cell.length_c   1.000
_cell.angle_alpha   90.00
_cell.angle_beta   90.00
_cell.angle_gamma   90.00
#
_symmetry.space_group_name_H-M   'P 1'
#
loop_
_entity.id
_entity.type
_entity.pdbx_description
1 polymer ?
#
loop_
_entity_poly.entity_id
_entity_poly.type
_entity_poly.pdbx_seq_one_letter_code
_entity_poly.pdbx_strand_id
1 'polypeptide(L)'
;MTNYKYNNDIFGALVVDHDKHRTLLDDLEQATGGTPEQKALFEELTYELKGHALAEEQALWSTVLRKPEITEDGRHAVAEHKKIDDLLNDLAATDIATDAWSAKFKTLKHDYLHHIGEEEKELFPDIEKYLDQSDQEYMASVFIRRKAIEMENAEVRPEKKGEHHH
;
A
#
# COMPACT_ATOMS: atom_id res chain seq x y z
N MET A 1 -9.54 17.83 -10.81
CA MET A 1 -8.86 16.68 -10.22
C MET A 1 -8.17 15.87 -11.31
N THR A 2 -6.87 15.67 -11.19
CA THR A 2 -6.09 14.94 -12.20
C THR A 2 -6.43 13.46 -12.12
N ASN A 3 -6.73 12.83 -13.25
CA ASN A 3 -6.96 11.41 -13.31
C ASN A 3 -5.69 10.72 -13.83
N TYR A 4 -4.87 10.23 -12.91
CA TYR A 4 -3.59 9.60 -13.22
C TYR A 4 -3.70 8.22 -13.87
N LYS A 5 -4.85 7.59 -13.77
CA LYS A 5 -5.05 6.19 -14.18
C LYS A 5 -4.57 5.89 -15.62
N TYR A 6 -4.69 6.85 -16.50
CA TYR A 6 -4.34 6.68 -17.92
C TYR A 6 -2.93 7.16 -18.28
N ASN A 7 -2.17 7.65 -17.30
CA ASN A 7 -0.82 8.13 -17.52
C ASN A 7 0.17 6.96 -17.63
N ASN A 8 1.16 7.09 -18.52
CA ASN A 8 2.25 6.11 -18.67
C ASN A 8 3.44 6.50 -17.82
N ASP A 9 3.21 6.79 -16.53
CA ASP A 9 4.24 7.23 -15.59
C ASP A 9 3.98 6.57 -14.23
N ILE A 10 4.80 6.94 -13.23
CA ILE A 10 4.69 6.37 -11.87
C ILE A 10 3.31 6.59 -11.27
N PHE A 11 2.71 7.76 -11.50
CA PHE A 11 1.40 8.06 -10.89
C PHE A 11 0.31 7.19 -11.49
N GLY A 12 0.34 6.97 -12.80
CA GLY A 12 -0.59 6.05 -13.46
C GLY A 12 -0.43 4.62 -12.96
N ALA A 13 0.81 4.15 -12.86
CA ALA A 13 1.09 2.80 -12.36
C ALA A 13 0.58 2.61 -10.92
N LEU A 14 0.78 3.62 -10.06
CA LEU A 14 0.33 3.55 -8.67
C LEU A 14 -1.20 3.55 -8.57
N VAL A 15 -1.89 4.40 -9.35
CA VAL A 15 -3.34 4.48 -9.30
C VAL A 15 -4.00 3.20 -9.82
N VAL A 16 -3.47 2.60 -10.86
CA VAL A 16 -3.96 1.30 -11.36
C VAL A 16 -3.85 0.25 -10.24
N ASP A 17 -2.74 0.26 -9.52
CA ASP A 17 -2.53 -0.66 -8.40
C ASP A 17 -3.49 -0.36 -7.24
N HIS A 18 -3.71 0.92 -6.93
CA HIS A 18 -4.69 1.32 -5.91
C HIS A 18 -6.09 0.81 -6.23
N ASP A 19 -6.50 0.88 -7.50
CA ASP A 19 -7.82 0.39 -7.92
C ASP A 19 -7.94 -1.12 -7.72
N LYS A 20 -6.87 -1.85 -7.98
CA LYS A 20 -6.81 -3.28 -7.71
C LYS A 20 -6.99 -3.55 -6.20
N HIS A 21 -6.34 -2.75 -5.37
CA HIS A 21 -6.42 -2.90 -3.91
C HIS A 21 -7.83 -2.55 -3.39
N ARG A 22 -8.49 -1.55 -3.98
CA ARG A 22 -9.88 -1.21 -3.63
C ARG A 22 -10.81 -2.40 -3.86
N THR A 23 -10.67 -3.07 -4.99
CA THR A 23 -11.46 -4.26 -5.32
C THR A 23 -11.17 -5.41 -4.35
N LEU A 24 -9.90 -5.64 -4.06
CA LEU A 24 -9.47 -6.73 -3.17
C LEU A 24 -10.00 -6.52 -1.75
N LEU A 25 -9.98 -5.28 -1.26
CA LEU A 25 -10.53 -4.94 0.06
C LEU A 25 -12.04 -5.18 0.11
N ASP A 26 -12.77 -4.83 -0.95
CA ASP A 26 -14.20 -5.07 -1.03
C ASP A 26 -14.52 -6.57 -1.04
N ASP A 27 -13.77 -7.34 -1.81
CA ASP A 27 -13.96 -8.80 -1.89
C ASP A 27 -13.71 -9.44 -0.53
N LEU A 28 -12.65 -9.02 0.16
CA LEU A 28 -12.32 -9.58 1.47
C LEU A 28 -13.36 -9.19 2.53
N GLU A 29 -13.91 -7.99 2.45
CA GLU A 29 -14.96 -7.56 3.38
C GLU A 29 -16.21 -8.44 3.28
N GLN A 30 -16.52 -8.94 2.09
CA GLN A 30 -17.68 -9.79 1.86
C GLN A 30 -17.43 -11.25 2.19
N ALA A 31 -16.18 -11.67 2.30
CA ALA A 31 -15.82 -13.03 2.69
C ALA A 31 -15.93 -13.17 4.22
N THR A 32 -16.47 -14.29 4.69
CA THR A 32 -16.75 -14.47 6.13
C THR A 32 -16.48 -15.90 6.59
N GLY A 33 -16.49 -16.08 7.92
CA GLY A 33 -16.52 -17.40 8.54
C GLY A 33 -15.20 -18.15 8.61
N GLY A 34 -14.10 -17.52 8.25
CA GLY A 34 -12.78 -18.17 8.29
C GLY A 34 -12.60 -19.23 7.23
N THR A 35 -13.28 -19.08 6.10
CA THR A 35 -13.20 -20.04 4.99
C THR A 35 -11.82 -20.03 4.33
N PRO A 36 -11.45 -21.11 3.61
CA PRO A 36 -10.21 -21.09 2.82
C PRO A 36 -10.15 -19.93 1.83
N GLU A 37 -11.30 -19.54 1.26
CA GLU A 37 -11.37 -18.39 0.35
C GLU A 37 -11.00 -17.09 1.06
N GLN A 38 -11.55 -16.86 2.26
CA GLN A 38 -11.23 -15.66 3.02
C GLN A 38 -9.74 -15.61 3.38
N LYS A 39 -9.17 -16.74 3.78
CA LYS A 39 -7.75 -16.83 4.10
C LYS A 39 -6.87 -16.53 2.90
N ALA A 40 -7.24 -17.06 1.72
CA ALA A 40 -6.50 -16.83 0.49
C ALA A 40 -6.56 -15.36 0.08
N LEU A 41 -7.73 -14.72 0.22
CA LEU A 41 -7.87 -13.30 -0.07
C LEU A 41 -7.03 -12.44 0.87
N PHE A 42 -6.97 -12.80 2.14
CA PHE A 42 -6.14 -12.08 3.10
C PHE A 42 -4.65 -12.21 2.79
N GLU A 43 -4.19 -13.40 2.41
CA GLU A 43 -2.80 -13.59 1.99
C GLU A 43 -2.48 -12.75 0.76
N GLU A 44 -3.37 -12.78 -0.24
CA GLU A 44 -3.21 -11.96 -1.45
C GLU A 44 -3.13 -10.48 -1.11
N LEU A 45 -4.02 -10.00 -0.24
CA LEU A 45 -4.00 -8.61 0.22
C LEU A 45 -2.67 -8.26 0.88
N THR A 46 -2.17 -9.15 1.74
CA THR A 46 -0.90 -8.94 2.43
C THR A 46 0.26 -8.77 1.44
N TYR A 47 0.36 -9.70 0.47
CA TYR A 47 1.43 -9.62 -0.52
C TYR A 47 1.30 -8.38 -1.40
N GLU A 48 0.08 -8.05 -1.80
CA GLU A 48 -0.18 -6.86 -2.62
C GLU A 48 0.20 -5.58 -1.90
N LEU A 49 -0.27 -5.38 -0.68
CA LEU A 49 -0.02 -4.14 0.05
C LEU A 49 1.45 -4.00 0.48
N LYS A 50 2.06 -5.08 0.94
CA LYS A 50 3.48 -5.04 1.34
C LYS A 50 4.39 -4.84 0.12
N GLY A 51 4.14 -5.55 -0.96
CA GLY A 51 4.90 -5.42 -2.19
C GLY A 51 4.77 -4.03 -2.80
N HIS A 52 3.54 -3.51 -2.83
CA HIS A 52 3.27 -2.16 -3.32
C HIS A 52 4.04 -1.10 -2.52
N ALA A 53 3.95 -1.16 -1.20
CA ALA A 53 4.59 -0.15 -0.33
C ALA A 53 6.10 -0.10 -0.53
N LEU A 54 6.76 -1.26 -0.52
CA LEU A 54 8.21 -1.32 -0.70
C LEU A 54 8.65 -0.89 -2.09
N ALA A 55 7.90 -1.30 -3.11
CA ALA A 55 8.20 -0.90 -4.50
C ALA A 55 7.99 0.61 -4.70
N GLU A 56 6.94 1.18 -4.12
CA GLU A 56 6.68 2.62 -4.16
C GLU A 56 7.79 3.41 -3.48
N GLU A 57 8.26 2.94 -2.32
CA GLU A 57 9.36 3.59 -1.61
C GLU A 57 10.63 3.57 -2.45
N GLN A 58 10.95 2.46 -3.09
CA GLN A 58 12.13 2.34 -3.93
C GLN A 58 12.02 3.16 -5.22
N ALA A 59 10.85 3.16 -5.85
CA ALA A 59 10.66 3.82 -7.15
C ALA A 59 10.43 5.31 -7.04
N LEU A 60 9.73 5.77 -6.01
CA LEU A 60 9.26 7.16 -5.89
C LEU A 60 9.78 7.85 -4.65
N TRP A 61 9.42 7.34 -3.46
CA TRP A 61 9.65 8.10 -2.23
C TRP A 61 11.11 8.25 -1.87
N SER A 62 11.98 7.32 -2.26
CA SER A 62 13.43 7.46 -2.05
C SER A 62 13.98 8.72 -2.74
N THR A 63 13.45 9.06 -3.91
CA THR A 63 13.83 10.30 -4.62
C THR A 63 13.22 11.52 -3.96
N VAL A 64 11.93 11.44 -3.60
CA VAL A 64 11.21 12.54 -2.94
C VAL A 64 11.87 12.93 -1.63
N LEU A 65 12.31 11.96 -0.83
CA LEU A 65 12.97 12.21 0.44
C LEU A 65 14.25 13.02 0.31
N ARG A 66 14.90 12.99 -0.86
CA ARG A 66 16.15 13.73 -1.12
C ARG A 66 15.91 15.14 -1.65
N LYS A 67 14.65 15.53 -1.89
CA LYS A 67 14.32 16.86 -2.40
C LYS A 67 13.75 17.70 -1.26
N PRO A 68 14.47 18.76 -0.82
CA PRO A 68 14.04 19.55 0.34
C PRO A 68 12.62 20.08 0.25
N GLU A 69 12.16 20.44 -0.94
CA GLU A 69 10.85 21.03 -1.17
C GLU A 69 9.69 20.06 -0.85
N ILE A 70 9.95 18.76 -0.95
CA ILE A 70 8.90 17.73 -0.82
C ILE A 70 9.29 16.60 0.14
N THR A 71 10.36 16.76 0.90
CA THR A 71 10.83 15.73 1.86
C THR A 71 9.73 15.33 2.83
N GLU A 72 8.93 16.28 3.32
CA GLU A 72 7.88 15.98 4.29
C GLU A 72 6.80 15.08 3.70
N ASP A 73 6.47 15.24 2.42
CA ASP A 73 5.52 14.34 1.75
C ASP A 73 6.05 12.91 1.74
N GLY A 74 7.35 12.74 1.48
CA GLY A 74 7.99 11.42 1.52
C GLY A 74 7.98 10.81 2.92
N ARG A 75 8.28 11.60 3.94
CA ARG A 75 8.24 11.13 5.33
C ARG A 75 6.85 10.69 5.73
N HIS A 76 5.85 11.47 5.34
CA HIS A 76 4.45 11.15 5.63
C HIS A 76 4.05 9.82 4.97
N ALA A 77 4.39 9.64 3.70
CA ALA A 77 4.06 8.42 2.97
C ALA A 77 4.72 7.18 3.60
N VAL A 78 5.99 7.26 3.95
CA VAL A 78 6.73 6.14 4.56
C VAL A 78 6.14 5.81 5.94
N ALA A 79 5.78 6.82 6.73
CA ALA A 79 5.15 6.61 8.04
C ALA A 79 3.79 5.92 7.90
N GLU A 80 3.00 6.29 6.89
CA GLU A 80 1.71 5.65 6.62
C GLU A 80 1.89 4.19 6.19
N HIS A 81 2.91 3.90 5.39
CA HIS A 81 3.23 2.51 5.01
C HIS A 81 3.53 1.65 6.24
N LYS A 82 4.26 2.19 7.21
CA LYS A 82 4.58 1.48 8.44
C LYS A 82 3.31 1.16 9.24
N LYS A 83 2.38 2.11 9.33
CA LYS A 83 1.10 1.90 10.01
C LYS A 83 0.29 0.77 9.35
N ILE A 84 0.23 0.75 8.03
CA ILE A 84 -0.50 -0.29 7.30
C ILE A 84 0.16 -1.65 7.51
N ASP A 85 1.50 -1.70 7.47
CA ASP A 85 2.23 -2.94 7.72
C ASP A 85 1.92 -3.49 9.12
N ASP A 86 1.92 -2.64 10.13
CA ASP A 86 1.60 -3.02 11.50
C ASP A 86 0.16 -3.58 11.60
N LEU A 87 -0.80 -2.96 10.91
CA LEU A 87 -2.19 -3.43 10.90
C LEU A 87 -2.31 -4.80 10.22
N LEU A 88 -1.61 -5.03 9.13
CA LEU A 88 -1.59 -6.33 8.46
C LEU A 88 -1.02 -7.42 9.36
N ASN A 89 0.05 -7.11 10.05
CA ASN A 89 0.70 -8.07 10.95
C ASN A 89 -0.19 -8.39 12.16
N ASP A 90 -0.92 -7.40 12.69
CA ASP A 90 -1.87 -7.61 13.77
C ASP A 90 -3.05 -8.49 13.32
N LEU A 91 -3.56 -8.26 12.11
CA LEU A 91 -4.60 -9.10 11.51
C LEU A 91 -4.13 -10.54 11.38
N ALA A 92 -2.89 -10.75 10.91
CA ALA A 92 -2.33 -12.09 10.77
C ALA A 92 -2.22 -12.81 12.12
N ALA A 93 -2.07 -12.07 13.23
CA ALA A 93 -1.99 -12.60 14.58
C ALA A 93 -3.37 -12.86 15.22
N THR A 94 -4.45 -12.52 14.52
CA THR A 94 -5.83 -12.64 15.02
C THR A 94 -6.55 -13.73 14.23
N ASP A 95 -7.37 -14.54 14.92
CA ASP A 95 -8.13 -15.60 14.25
C ASP A 95 -9.14 -14.97 13.27
N ILE A 96 -9.00 -15.31 12.00
CA ILE A 96 -9.80 -14.73 10.91
C ILE A 96 -11.30 -15.00 11.01
N ALA A 97 -11.67 -16.04 11.75
CA ALA A 97 -13.07 -16.40 11.94
C ALA A 97 -13.78 -15.57 13.02
N THR A 98 -13.08 -14.66 13.69
CA THR A 98 -13.62 -13.94 14.85
C THR A 98 -14.13 -12.55 14.50
N ASP A 99 -15.02 -12.02 15.36
CA ASP A 99 -15.48 -10.64 15.25
C ASP A 99 -14.35 -9.65 15.49
N ALA A 100 -13.36 -10.03 16.33
CA ALA A 100 -12.17 -9.20 16.55
C ALA A 100 -11.41 -8.98 15.25
N TRP A 101 -11.24 -10.03 14.43
CA TRP A 101 -10.59 -9.90 13.13
C TRP A 101 -11.36 -8.94 12.22
N SER A 102 -12.67 -9.11 12.16
CA SER A 102 -13.53 -8.28 11.32
C SER A 102 -13.46 -6.81 11.71
N ALA A 103 -13.43 -6.50 13.00
CA ALA A 103 -13.31 -5.12 13.49
C ALA A 103 -11.95 -4.53 13.11
N LYS A 104 -10.87 -5.29 13.26
CA LYS A 104 -9.53 -4.86 12.87
C LYS A 104 -9.40 -4.67 11.36
N PHE A 105 -10.06 -5.55 10.59
CA PHE A 105 -10.07 -5.42 9.13
C PHE A 105 -10.74 -4.13 8.68
N LYS A 106 -11.86 -3.75 9.32
CA LYS A 106 -12.54 -2.49 9.00
C LYS A 106 -11.62 -1.29 9.22
N THR A 107 -10.80 -1.33 10.28
CA THR A 107 -9.82 -0.29 10.56
C THR A 107 -8.76 -0.25 9.46
N LEU A 108 -8.22 -1.41 9.08
CA LEU A 108 -7.25 -1.48 7.99
C LEU A 108 -7.83 -0.91 6.70
N LYS A 109 -9.03 -1.32 6.34
CA LYS A 109 -9.68 -0.86 5.11
C LYS A 109 -9.85 0.65 5.13
N HIS A 110 -10.37 1.19 6.22
CA HIS A 110 -10.56 2.64 6.38
C HIS A 110 -9.24 3.39 6.24
N ASP A 111 -8.22 2.95 6.96
CA ASP A 111 -6.92 3.63 6.97
C ASP A 111 -6.22 3.53 5.63
N TYR A 112 -6.29 2.37 4.99
CA TYR A 112 -5.66 2.19 3.68
C TYR A 112 -6.35 3.02 2.60
N LEU A 113 -7.67 3.03 2.56
CA LEU A 113 -8.43 3.84 1.59
C LEU A 113 -8.17 5.32 1.80
N HIS A 114 -8.06 5.76 3.06
CA HIS A 114 -7.70 7.13 3.37
C HIS A 114 -6.29 7.46 2.85
N HIS A 115 -5.33 6.56 3.09
CA HIS A 115 -3.95 6.73 2.65
C HIS A 115 -3.83 6.88 1.13
N ILE A 116 -4.42 5.96 0.36
CA ILE A 116 -4.31 6.03 -1.10
C ILE A 116 -5.11 7.19 -1.68
N GLY A 117 -6.23 7.55 -1.05
CA GLY A 117 -6.99 8.74 -1.43
C GLY A 117 -6.18 10.01 -1.23
N GLU A 118 -5.48 10.12 -0.11
CA GLU A 118 -4.59 11.25 0.19
C GLU A 118 -3.43 11.32 -0.81
N GLU A 119 -2.81 10.19 -1.14
CA GLU A 119 -1.77 10.16 -2.17
C GLU A 119 -2.28 10.72 -3.49
N GLU A 120 -3.42 10.24 -3.96
CA GLU A 120 -3.96 10.62 -5.26
C GLU A 120 -4.41 12.08 -5.32
N LYS A 121 -4.99 12.59 -4.24
CA LYS A 121 -5.60 13.93 -4.22
C LYS A 121 -4.66 15.02 -3.76
N GLU A 122 -3.71 14.71 -2.90
CA GLU A 122 -2.86 15.70 -2.26
C GLU A 122 -1.37 15.50 -2.53
N LEU A 123 -0.83 14.30 -2.26
CA LEU A 123 0.60 14.09 -2.35
C LEU A 123 1.11 14.08 -3.80
N PHE A 124 0.45 13.33 -4.68
CA PHE A 124 0.88 13.26 -6.08
C PHE A 124 0.85 14.62 -6.76
N PRO A 125 -0.25 15.40 -6.65
CA PRO A 125 -0.24 16.76 -7.24
C PRO A 125 0.85 17.66 -6.66
N ASP A 126 1.18 17.50 -5.39
CA ASP A 126 2.19 18.32 -4.72
C ASP A 126 3.60 18.01 -5.21
N ILE A 127 3.90 16.74 -5.45
CA ILE A 127 5.26 16.31 -5.80
C ILE A 127 5.53 16.25 -7.31
N GLU A 128 4.50 16.09 -8.14
CA GLU A 128 4.71 15.83 -9.57
C GLU A 128 5.47 16.96 -10.27
N LYS A 129 5.29 18.20 -9.84
CA LYS A 129 5.95 19.36 -10.44
C LYS A 129 7.46 19.41 -10.12
N TYR A 130 7.92 18.63 -9.17
CA TYR A 130 9.35 18.54 -8.82
C TYR A 130 10.04 17.36 -9.48
N LEU A 131 9.34 16.61 -10.33
CA LEU A 131 9.87 15.42 -11.00
C LEU A 131 9.72 15.58 -12.51
N ASP A 132 10.81 15.36 -13.25
CA ASP A 132 10.76 15.41 -14.71
C ASP A 132 9.90 14.28 -15.27
N GLN A 133 9.28 14.51 -16.43
CA GLN A 133 8.44 13.49 -17.07
C GLN A 133 9.23 12.22 -17.35
N SER A 134 10.49 12.35 -17.81
CA SER A 134 11.33 11.17 -18.07
C SER A 134 11.62 10.39 -16.80
N ASP A 135 11.80 11.08 -15.67
CA ASP A 135 12.00 10.43 -14.37
C ASP A 135 10.73 9.71 -13.94
N GLN A 136 9.56 10.33 -14.12
CA GLN A 136 8.28 9.72 -13.78
C GLN A 136 8.03 8.45 -14.59
N GLU A 137 8.42 8.42 -15.87
CA GLU A 137 8.29 7.23 -16.72
C GLU A 137 9.28 6.14 -16.31
N TYR A 138 10.51 6.52 -15.99
CA TYR A 138 11.51 5.58 -15.49
C TYR A 138 11.07 4.96 -14.15
N MET A 139 10.53 5.78 -13.25
CA MET A 139 10.02 5.32 -11.96
C MET A 139 8.91 4.28 -12.12
N ALA A 140 8.05 4.44 -13.14
CA ALA A 140 7.01 3.44 -13.42
C ALA A 140 7.63 2.07 -13.73
N SER A 141 8.68 2.03 -14.54
CA SER A 141 9.36 0.77 -14.86
C SER A 141 10.04 0.15 -13.64
N VAL A 142 10.62 0.99 -12.78
CA VAL A 142 11.23 0.52 -11.52
C VAL A 142 10.15 -0.06 -10.60
N PHE A 143 9.02 0.64 -10.47
CA PHE A 143 7.92 0.19 -9.61
C PHE A 143 7.40 -1.18 -10.04
N ILE A 144 7.12 -1.36 -11.32
CA ILE A 144 6.58 -2.63 -11.85
C ILE A 144 7.56 -3.77 -11.57
N ARG A 145 8.84 -3.56 -11.83
CA ARG A 145 9.87 -4.57 -11.63
C ARG A 145 10.08 -4.89 -10.14
N ARG A 146 10.14 -3.86 -9.31
CA ARG A 146 10.37 -4.03 -7.88
C ARG A 146 9.16 -4.64 -7.18
N LYS A 147 7.95 -4.29 -7.60
CA LYS A 147 6.74 -4.87 -7.00
C LYS A 147 6.72 -6.39 -7.17
N ALA A 148 7.05 -6.90 -8.34
CA ALA A 148 7.10 -8.34 -8.58
C ALA A 148 8.07 -9.03 -7.62
N ILE A 149 9.26 -8.44 -7.41
CA ILE A 149 10.27 -8.97 -6.50
C ILE A 149 9.80 -8.91 -5.05
N GLU A 150 9.26 -7.76 -4.64
CA GLU A 150 8.85 -7.57 -3.25
C GLU A 150 7.64 -8.44 -2.88
N MET A 151 6.72 -8.68 -3.80
CA MET A 151 5.61 -9.60 -3.56
C MET A 151 6.09 -11.03 -3.37
N GLU A 152 7.09 -11.45 -4.15
CA GLU A 152 7.67 -12.78 -4.03
C GLU A 152 8.35 -12.98 -2.66
N ASN A 153 8.94 -11.91 -2.11
CA ASN A 153 9.63 -11.95 -0.83
C ASN A 153 8.75 -11.59 0.37
N ALA A 154 7.51 -11.13 0.15
CA ALA A 154 6.61 -10.73 1.22
C ALA A 154 6.13 -11.94 2.02
N GLU A 155 5.91 -11.73 3.31
CA GLU A 155 5.46 -12.77 4.22
C GLU A 155 4.25 -12.31 5.03
N VAL A 156 3.34 -13.25 5.28
CA VAL A 156 2.31 -13.05 6.30
C VAL A 156 3.03 -13.21 7.65
N ARG A 157 3.11 -12.13 8.41
CA ARG A 157 3.87 -12.09 9.66
C ARG A 157 2.93 -11.83 10.84
N PRO A 158 2.53 -12.88 11.58
CA PRO A 158 1.69 -12.68 12.76
C PRO A 158 2.44 -11.90 13.85
N GLU A 159 2.00 -10.67 14.12
CA GLU A 159 2.63 -9.83 15.13
C GLU A 159 1.57 -8.88 15.68
N LYS A 160 1.23 -9.03 16.96
CA LYS A 160 0.24 -8.20 17.59
C LYS A 160 0.73 -6.76 17.69
N LYS A 161 -0.18 -5.83 17.38
CA LYS A 161 0.11 -4.41 17.46
C LYS A 161 0.49 -4.03 18.89
N GLY A 162 1.60 -3.30 19.02
CA GLY A 162 2.11 -2.87 20.31
C GLY A 162 3.08 -3.83 21.00
N GLU A 163 3.28 -5.02 20.45
CA GLU A 163 4.29 -5.94 20.96
C GLU A 163 5.64 -5.60 20.31
N HIS A 164 6.65 -5.43 21.13
CA HIS A 164 8.00 -5.16 20.66
C HIS A 164 8.88 -6.35 20.98
N HIS A 165 9.29 -7.06 19.93
CA HIS A 165 10.24 -8.16 20.06
C HIS A 165 11.62 -7.63 19.69
N HIS A 166 12.53 -7.70 20.64
CA HIS A 166 13.91 -7.25 20.46
C HIS A 166 14.83 -8.45 20.23
#